data_29c826d5e6e07dfe2df031517220d20d
#
_entry.id   29c826d5e6e07dfe2df031517220d20d
#
_cell.length_a   1.000
_cell.length_b   1.000
_cell.length_c   1.000
_cell.angle_alpha   90.00
_cell.angle_beta   90.00
_cell.angle_gamma   90.00
#
_symmetry.space_group_name_H-M   'P 1'
#
loop_
_entity.id
_entity.type
_entity.pdbx_description
1 polymer ?
#
loop_
_entity_poly.entity_id
_entity_poly.type
_entity_poly.pdbx_seq_one_letter_code
_entity_poly.pdbx_strand_id
1 'polypeptide(L)'
;MSSFPLLQSLSPLYPSVLLVKSLVRLLALAEREDSSPEQLLGRDLASRAAITLFQACLRAMLNQHEDGSWNGSTEQTAYGVLILTEARTLCFLDDIRDSLDSAIGRGVSFLHANRGSQVGNFIWIEKVTYASPLLAEAYELAAIKAATSLPSSTSSVGGSLWCVSTANTTKLVKLFQQTPLFTSLPEWQIRASMTEARLFQPLLQARRLEVFPRKDMEKDKYFEIIPFTWTACNNRNRAFASTSFLYDMMIISFLNYQADEFLEAVAGPHYTGRTPELRRVIDTLFDGKSSDSELLRGVKRPYPEEDEEHSNGNNGKQQNNREVVLPLTKFTTFVLNHPSVKSASAWDRNGLRRRLKEFLLAHVTQIEDNARFQLEHPSSGGVYSTATDSFSHWVRTTSAEHTSCPYSFQFVSCLLGASLGQGKDCFGTAEEKYMAASVCKHLSTMCRMYNDYGSVARDKAEGNVNSVNFPELQMLAGSTGPATMEEKKKALFRLAEYERSCLDDAFKRLQEEGQRATSHMARKLHERKMGVWRMFCDVTDLYGQIYVVRDIASRMKVPEVNGKK
;
A
#
# COMPACT_ATOMS: atom_id res chain seq x y z
N MET A 1 5.74 -35.98 3.95
CA MET A 1 6.78 -35.14 4.57
C MET A 1 6.65 -35.31 6.08
N SER A 2 7.59 -35.99 6.69
CA SER A 2 7.61 -36.26 8.13
C SER A 2 7.79 -34.96 8.89
N SER A 3 6.78 -34.60 9.69
CA SER A 3 6.86 -33.49 10.62
C SER A 3 7.89 -33.81 11.70
N PHE A 4 9.06 -33.16 11.64
CA PHE A 4 9.90 -33.05 12.83
C PHE A 4 9.07 -32.38 13.92
N PRO A 5 9.08 -32.86 15.16
CA PRO A 5 8.50 -32.14 16.28
C PRO A 5 9.38 -30.90 16.53
N LEU A 6 9.06 -29.80 15.87
CA LEU A 6 9.57 -28.51 16.24
C LEU A 6 9.08 -28.24 17.66
N LEU A 7 10.00 -27.92 18.58
CA LEU A 7 9.68 -27.35 19.88
C LEU A 7 8.65 -26.24 19.64
N GLN A 8 7.38 -26.52 19.96
CA GLN A 8 6.31 -25.56 19.74
C GLN A 8 6.29 -24.61 20.92
N SER A 9 6.40 -23.33 20.64
CA SER A 9 6.23 -22.28 21.65
C SER A 9 4.99 -21.45 21.32
N LEU A 10 4.22 -21.11 22.33
CA LEU A 10 3.09 -20.15 22.22
C LEU A 10 3.58 -18.72 22.05
N SER A 11 4.84 -18.43 22.39
CA SER A 11 5.42 -17.12 22.20
C SER A 11 5.87 -16.92 20.75
N PRO A 12 5.38 -15.90 20.03
CA PRO A 12 5.86 -15.57 18.70
C PRO A 12 7.30 -15.05 18.69
N LEU A 13 7.84 -14.64 19.84
CA LEU A 13 9.19 -14.10 19.97
C LEU A 13 10.26 -15.18 19.87
N TYR A 14 10.00 -16.40 20.37
CA TYR A 14 11.00 -17.48 20.31
C TYR A 14 11.40 -17.85 18.86
N PRO A 15 10.47 -18.19 17.95
CA PRO A 15 10.85 -18.42 16.56
C PRO A 15 11.45 -17.16 15.90
N SER A 16 11.05 -15.95 16.31
CA SER A 16 11.64 -14.71 15.82
C SER A 16 13.11 -14.56 16.21
N VAL A 17 13.53 -14.95 17.44
CA VAL A 17 14.94 -14.98 17.84
C VAL A 17 15.75 -15.88 16.92
N LEU A 18 15.25 -17.09 16.65
CA LEU A 18 15.94 -18.05 15.78
C LEU A 18 16.07 -17.54 14.34
N LEU A 19 14.98 -16.97 13.82
CA LEU A 19 14.94 -16.39 12.47
C LEU A 19 15.93 -15.22 12.34
N VAL A 20 15.89 -14.27 13.28
CA VAL A 20 16.76 -13.08 13.28
C VAL A 20 18.23 -13.51 13.33
N LYS A 21 18.63 -14.39 14.26
CA LYS A 21 19.98 -14.91 14.34
C LYS A 21 20.45 -15.61 13.06
N SER A 22 19.57 -16.40 12.44
CA SER A 22 19.88 -17.12 11.21
C SER A 22 20.08 -16.17 10.03
N LEU A 23 19.19 -15.18 9.87
CA LEU A 23 19.26 -14.21 8.78
C LEU A 23 20.45 -13.25 8.94
N VAL A 24 20.74 -12.77 10.15
CA VAL A 24 21.93 -11.94 10.42
C VAL A 24 23.20 -12.71 10.04
N ARG A 25 23.32 -13.98 10.44
CA ARG A 25 24.47 -14.81 10.07
C ARG A 25 24.57 -15.04 8.57
N LEU A 26 23.44 -15.29 7.91
CA LEU A 26 23.39 -15.48 6.46
C LEU A 26 23.89 -14.23 5.72
N LEU A 27 23.41 -13.04 6.09
CA LEU A 27 23.85 -11.79 5.48
C LEU A 27 25.32 -11.51 5.77
N ALA A 28 25.80 -11.74 7.01
CA ALA A 28 27.19 -11.56 7.39
C ALA A 28 28.15 -12.52 6.66
N LEU A 29 27.73 -13.75 6.39
CA LEU A 29 28.51 -14.69 5.59
C LEU A 29 28.59 -14.25 4.13
N ALA A 30 27.49 -13.79 3.58
CA ALA A 30 27.45 -13.30 2.19
C ALA A 30 28.37 -12.09 1.97
N GLU A 31 28.58 -11.24 2.98
CA GLU A 31 29.49 -10.09 2.88
C GLU A 31 30.98 -10.43 3.06
N ARG A 32 31.30 -11.55 3.74
CA ARG A 32 32.70 -11.96 3.99
C ARG A 32 33.40 -12.57 2.78
N GLU A 33 32.64 -13.09 1.81
CA GLU A 33 33.19 -13.79 0.65
C GLU A 33 33.54 -12.85 -0.53
N ASP A 34 33.73 -11.54 -0.28
CA ASP A 34 33.89 -10.50 -1.31
C ASP A 34 32.78 -10.52 -2.40
N SER A 35 31.72 -11.27 -2.13
CA SER A 35 30.54 -11.37 -2.97
C SER A 35 29.42 -10.57 -2.31
N SER A 36 28.64 -9.82 -3.09
CA SER A 36 27.45 -9.17 -2.53
C SER A 36 26.40 -10.23 -2.18
N PRO A 37 25.57 -10.05 -1.12
CA PRO A 37 24.44 -10.94 -0.85
C PRO A 37 23.51 -11.14 -2.06
N GLU A 38 23.43 -10.16 -2.96
CA GLU A 38 22.71 -10.27 -4.22
C GLU A 38 23.34 -11.27 -5.19
N GLN A 39 24.68 -11.39 -5.21
CA GLN A 39 25.38 -12.34 -6.08
C GLN A 39 25.23 -13.78 -5.56
N LEU A 40 25.28 -13.99 -4.24
CA LEU A 40 25.16 -15.33 -3.65
C LEU A 40 23.72 -15.84 -3.57
N LEU A 41 22.77 -14.98 -3.19
CA LEU A 41 21.38 -15.36 -2.93
C LEU A 41 20.44 -15.00 -4.09
N GLY A 42 20.90 -14.16 -5.00
CA GLY A 42 20.03 -13.45 -5.93
C GLY A 42 19.34 -12.25 -5.28
N ARG A 43 19.13 -11.20 -6.06
CA ARG A 43 18.56 -9.91 -5.57
C ARG A 43 17.23 -10.09 -4.83
N ASP A 44 16.33 -10.91 -5.37
CA ASP A 44 14.99 -11.12 -4.79
C ASP A 44 15.06 -11.72 -3.38
N LEU A 45 15.85 -12.77 -3.20
CA LEU A 45 15.96 -13.45 -1.91
C LEU A 45 16.69 -12.59 -0.87
N ALA A 46 17.76 -11.89 -1.27
CA ALA A 46 18.48 -10.97 -0.39
C ALA A 46 17.57 -9.84 0.12
N SER A 47 16.80 -9.21 -0.78
CA SER A 47 15.83 -8.17 -0.40
C SER A 47 14.75 -8.69 0.53
N ARG A 48 14.17 -9.86 0.24
CA ARG A 48 13.15 -10.50 1.11
C ARG A 48 13.71 -10.86 2.48
N ALA A 49 14.94 -11.33 2.56
CA ALA A 49 15.61 -11.65 3.83
C ALA A 49 15.79 -10.38 4.67
N ALA A 50 16.27 -9.28 4.07
CA ALA A 50 16.44 -8.01 4.76
C ALA A 50 15.11 -7.41 5.23
N ILE A 51 14.06 -7.41 4.41
CA ILE A 51 12.72 -6.96 4.80
C ILE A 51 12.21 -7.80 5.98
N THR A 52 12.32 -9.12 5.89
CA THR A 52 11.84 -10.03 6.94
C THR A 52 12.58 -9.79 8.25
N LEU A 53 13.91 -9.60 8.18
CA LEU A 53 14.75 -9.30 9.33
C LEU A 53 14.36 -7.96 9.95
N PHE A 54 14.24 -6.91 9.14
CA PHE A 54 13.81 -5.60 9.59
C PHE A 54 12.44 -5.64 10.27
N GLN A 55 11.46 -6.30 9.64
CA GLN A 55 10.11 -6.45 10.18
C GLN A 55 10.10 -7.21 11.51
N ALA A 56 10.92 -8.25 11.68
CA ALA A 56 11.02 -8.98 12.94
C ALA A 56 11.55 -8.10 14.08
N CYS A 57 12.60 -7.31 13.81
CA CYS A 57 13.16 -6.35 14.77
C CYS A 57 12.17 -5.23 15.11
N LEU A 58 11.56 -4.63 14.10
CA LEU A 58 10.58 -3.55 14.30
C LEU A 58 9.35 -4.02 15.10
N ARG A 59 8.84 -5.22 14.82
CA ARG A 59 7.74 -5.82 15.61
C ARG A 59 8.10 -6.01 17.06
N ALA A 60 9.34 -6.41 17.35
CA ALA A 60 9.81 -6.52 18.73
C ALA A 60 9.78 -5.13 19.41
N MET A 61 10.27 -4.08 18.76
CA MET A 61 10.21 -2.71 19.31
C MET A 61 8.76 -2.23 19.52
N LEU A 62 7.89 -2.43 18.54
CA LEU A 62 6.48 -1.97 18.59
C LEU A 62 5.65 -2.70 19.66
N ASN A 63 6.01 -3.93 20.01
CA ASN A 63 5.28 -4.76 20.98
C ASN A 63 5.84 -4.69 22.39
N GLN A 64 6.90 -3.89 22.65
CA GLN A 64 7.40 -3.66 23.99
C GLN A 64 6.39 -2.85 24.80
N HIS A 65 6.09 -3.27 26.02
CA HIS A 65 5.24 -2.55 26.95
C HIS A 65 6.01 -1.38 27.58
N GLU A 66 5.28 -0.45 28.20
CA GLU A 66 5.86 0.73 28.84
C GLU A 66 6.82 0.38 29.98
N ASP A 67 6.55 -0.70 30.72
CA ASP A 67 7.41 -1.25 31.77
C ASP A 67 8.70 -1.90 31.26
N GLY A 68 8.89 -1.95 29.95
CA GLY A 68 10.04 -2.56 29.28
C GLY A 68 9.88 -4.05 28.99
N SER A 69 8.79 -4.67 29.42
CA SER A 69 8.53 -6.10 29.21
C SER A 69 7.91 -6.42 27.86
N TRP A 70 7.93 -7.73 27.52
CA TRP A 70 7.05 -8.34 26.53
C TRP A 70 6.11 -9.31 27.25
N ASN A 71 4.83 -9.00 27.23
CA ASN A 71 3.74 -9.76 27.88
C ASN A 71 3.94 -9.96 29.42
N GLY A 72 4.64 -9.05 30.10
CA GLY A 72 4.91 -9.15 31.53
C GLY A 72 5.78 -10.36 31.93
N SER A 73 6.50 -10.99 30.99
CA SER A 73 7.22 -12.24 31.16
C SER A 73 8.71 -12.01 31.06
N THR A 74 9.50 -12.47 32.03
CA THR A 74 10.97 -12.41 31.98
C THR A 74 11.53 -13.18 30.80
N GLU A 75 11.05 -14.41 30.55
CA GLU A 75 11.49 -15.23 29.42
C GLU A 75 11.17 -14.57 28.08
N GLN A 76 9.95 -14.04 27.87
CA GLN A 76 9.61 -13.37 26.62
C GLN A 76 10.36 -12.02 26.49
N THR A 77 10.63 -11.34 27.58
CA THR A 77 11.47 -10.13 27.61
C THR A 77 12.89 -10.46 27.20
N ALA A 78 13.45 -11.57 27.66
CA ALA A 78 14.77 -12.04 27.21
C ALA A 78 14.81 -12.29 25.69
N TYR A 79 13.77 -12.87 25.11
CA TYR A 79 13.66 -13.02 23.65
C TYR A 79 13.61 -11.67 22.94
N GLY A 80 12.79 -10.72 23.42
CA GLY A 80 12.75 -9.37 22.87
C GLY A 80 14.10 -8.68 22.88
N VAL A 81 14.80 -8.71 24.02
CA VAL A 81 16.16 -8.16 24.16
C VAL A 81 17.14 -8.82 23.21
N LEU A 82 17.12 -10.16 23.07
CA LEU A 82 18.00 -10.89 22.15
C LEU A 82 17.74 -10.52 20.68
N ILE A 83 16.49 -10.35 20.26
CA ILE A 83 16.16 -9.87 18.91
C ILE A 83 16.78 -8.49 18.68
N LEU A 84 16.58 -7.56 19.62
CA LEU A 84 17.03 -6.18 19.47
C LEU A 84 18.55 -6.05 19.57
N THR A 85 19.24 -6.90 20.32
CA THR A 85 20.72 -6.91 20.38
C THR A 85 21.34 -7.40 19.07
N GLU A 86 20.77 -8.40 18.42
CA GLU A 86 21.19 -8.79 17.06
C GLU A 86 20.93 -7.66 16.05
N ALA A 87 19.82 -6.93 16.19
CA ALA A 87 19.48 -5.79 15.35
C ALA A 87 20.51 -4.65 15.40
N ARG A 88 21.27 -4.52 16.47
CA ARG A 88 22.38 -3.54 16.59
C ARG A 88 23.47 -3.71 15.54
N THR A 89 23.61 -4.88 14.95
CA THR A 89 24.63 -5.15 13.93
C THR A 89 24.23 -4.71 12.53
N LEU A 90 22.97 -4.29 12.35
CA LEU A 90 22.37 -4.00 11.04
C LEU A 90 22.46 -2.50 10.72
N CYS A 91 23.14 -2.14 9.63
CA CYS A 91 23.31 -0.75 9.20
C CYS A 91 21.99 -0.05 8.86
N PHE A 92 21.00 -0.76 8.33
CA PHE A 92 19.71 -0.18 7.98
C PHE A 92 18.83 0.18 9.20
N LEU A 93 19.27 -0.12 10.44
CA LEU A 93 18.63 0.33 11.68
C LEU A 93 19.35 1.54 12.33
N ASP A 94 20.38 2.08 11.68
CA ASP A 94 21.16 3.21 12.24
C ASP A 94 20.29 4.47 12.44
N ASP A 95 19.33 4.74 11.55
CA ASP A 95 18.41 5.88 11.67
C ASP A 95 17.52 5.86 12.92
N ILE A 96 17.38 4.70 13.57
CA ILE A 96 16.57 4.50 14.79
C ILE A 96 17.38 3.90 15.94
N ARG A 97 18.71 3.98 15.87
CA ARG A 97 19.66 3.39 16.84
C ARG A 97 19.35 3.78 18.28
N ASP A 98 19.13 5.05 18.54
CA ASP A 98 18.85 5.55 19.90
C ASP A 98 17.57 4.94 20.49
N SER A 99 16.54 4.78 19.66
CA SER A 99 15.27 4.16 20.07
C SER A 99 15.43 2.66 20.30
N LEU A 100 16.27 1.99 19.48
CA LEU A 100 16.61 0.60 19.63
C LEU A 100 17.37 0.35 20.95
N ASP A 101 18.39 1.17 21.24
CA ASP A 101 19.19 1.06 22.47
C ASP A 101 18.36 1.37 23.71
N SER A 102 17.46 2.36 23.64
CA SER A 102 16.50 2.67 24.70
C SER A 102 15.56 1.48 24.97
N ALA A 103 15.06 0.80 23.92
CA ALA A 103 14.21 -0.38 24.07
C ALA A 103 14.96 -1.56 24.74
N ILE A 104 16.22 -1.80 24.34
CA ILE A 104 17.08 -2.80 24.98
C ILE A 104 17.28 -2.46 26.46
N GLY A 105 17.63 -1.20 26.77
CA GLY A 105 17.84 -0.74 28.15
C GLY A 105 16.64 -0.96 29.04
N ARG A 106 15.42 -0.61 28.57
CA ARG A 106 14.18 -0.88 29.32
C ARG A 106 13.96 -2.37 29.56
N GLY A 107 14.17 -3.21 28.53
CA GLY A 107 14.05 -4.66 28.68
C GLY A 107 15.01 -5.25 29.70
N VAL A 108 16.28 -4.82 29.67
CA VAL A 108 17.30 -5.24 30.66
C VAL A 108 16.93 -4.78 32.06
N SER A 109 16.43 -3.55 32.24
CA SER A 109 15.97 -3.04 33.53
C SER A 109 14.83 -3.89 34.09
N PHE A 110 13.86 -4.28 33.24
CA PHE A 110 12.78 -5.19 33.63
C PHE A 110 13.32 -6.55 34.08
N LEU A 111 14.26 -7.15 33.35
CA LEU A 111 14.88 -8.43 33.71
C LEU A 111 15.58 -8.36 35.06
N HIS A 112 16.34 -7.29 35.34
CA HIS A 112 17.01 -7.09 36.64
C HIS A 112 15.99 -6.92 37.79
N ALA A 113 14.94 -6.15 37.60
CA ALA A 113 13.92 -5.88 38.60
C ALA A 113 13.09 -7.13 38.99
N ASN A 114 12.93 -8.06 38.04
CA ASN A 114 12.10 -9.26 38.21
C ASN A 114 12.89 -10.55 38.32
N ARG A 115 14.19 -10.46 38.57
CA ARG A 115 15.06 -11.63 38.70
C ARG A 115 14.64 -12.50 39.89
N GLY A 116 14.41 -13.78 39.62
CA GLY A 116 13.95 -14.75 40.63
C GLY A 116 12.46 -14.75 40.95
N SER A 117 11.66 -13.81 40.39
CA SER A 117 10.20 -13.83 40.53
C SER A 117 9.55 -14.74 39.48
N GLN A 118 9.85 -16.03 39.53
CA GLN A 118 9.38 -16.97 38.51
C GLN A 118 7.94 -17.42 38.78
N VAL A 119 6.96 -16.71 38.24
CA VAL A 119 5.70 -17.34 37.84
C VAL A 119 5.98 -18.04 36.51
N GLY A 120 5.99 -19.37 36.48
CA GLY A 120 6.34 -20.15 35.29
C GLY A 120 5.45 -19.79 34.11
N ASN A 121 6.04 -19.33 33.02
CA ASN A 121 5.32 -19.09 31.77
C ASN A 121 5.13 -20.42 31.03
N PHE A 122 3.89 -20.89 30.95
CA PHE A 122 3.51 -22.12 30.24
C PHE A 122 3.45 -21.87 28.72
N ILE A 123 4.58 -21.48 28.13
CA ILE A 123 4.69 -21.13 26.70
C ILE A 123 5.24 -22.25 25.82
N TRP A 124 5.73 -23.32 26.42
CA TRP A 124 6.23 -24.50 25.71
C TRP A 124 5.14 -25.54 25.53
N ILE A 125 5.12 -26.20 24.38
CA ILE A 125 4.12 -27.22 24.02
C ILE A 125 4.84 -28.52 23.66
N GLU A 126 4.38 -29.61 24.30
CA GLU A 126 4.65 -30.99 23.87
C GLU A 126 3.30 -31.73 23.74
N LYS A 127 2.89 -32.46 24.76
CA LYS A 127 1.51 -33.02 24.87
C LYS A 127 0.58 -32.06 25.59
N VAL A 128 1.13 -31.27 26.49
CA VAL A 128 0.49 -30.21 27.26
C VAL A 128 1.41 -28.98 27.23
N THR A 129 0.91 -27.82 27.64
CA THR A 129 1.73 -26.65 27.87
C THR A 129 2.54 -26.84 29.16
N TYR A 130 3.82 -26.44 29.12
CA TYR A 130 4.70 -26.49 30.29
C TYR A 130 5.59 -25.24 30.37
N ALA A 131 6.12 -25.00 31.55
CA ALA A 131 7.14 -24.00 31.82
C ALA A 131 8.49 -24.66 32.03
N SER A 132 9.57 -24.04 31.56
CA SER A 132 10.93 -24.51 31.80
C SER A 132 11.74 -23.42 32.50
N PRO A 133 11.85 -23.46 33.84
CA PRO A 133 12.65 -22.48 34.58
C PRO A 133 14.11 -22.40 34.12
N LEU A 134 14.70 -23.53 33.78
CA LEU A 134 16.07 -23.59 33.29
C LEU A 134 16.25 -22.86 31.94
N LEU A 135 15.32 -23.04 31.02
CA LEU A 135 15.36 -22.31 29.73
C LEU A 135 15.11 -20.82 29.94
N ALA A 136 14.16 -20.44 30.79
CA ALA A 136 13.89 -19.05 31.11
C ALA A 136 15.14 -18.36 31.67
N GLU A 137 15.77 -18.95 32.71
CA GLU A 137 16.99 -18.41 33.30
C GLU A 137 18.16 -18.33 32.31
N ALA A 138 18.33 -19.37 31.49
CA ALA A 138 19.38 -19.38 30.46
C ALA A 138 19.22 -18.25 29.44
N TYR A 139 18.00 -18.00 28.98
CA TYR A 139 17.70 -16.91 28.04
C TYR A 139 17.78 -15.53 28.71
N GLU A 140 17.38 -15.37 29.97
CA GLU A 140 17.55 -14.15 30.74
C GLU A 140 19.03 -13.77 30.88
N LEU A 141 19.88 -14.71 31.29
CA LEU A 141 21.32 -14.50 31.39
C LEU A 141 21.97 -14.19 30.03
N ALA A 142 21.54 -14.91 28.97
CA ALA A 142 22.03 -14.67 27.62
C ALA A 142 21.64 -13.26 27.12
N ALA A 143 20.43 -12.81 27.41
CA ALA A 143 19.93 -11.48 27.03
C ALA A 143 20.71 -10.36 27.73
N ILE A 144 20.88 -10.46 29.03
CA ILE A 144 21.68 -9.49 29.84
C ILE A 144 23.12 -9.44 29.32
N LYS A 145 23.75 -10.59 29.11
CA LYS A 145 25.11 -10.67 28.56
C LYS A 145 25.21 -10.05 27.17
N ALA A 146 24.27 -10.36 26.27
CA ALA A 146 24.26 -9.82 24.91
C ALA A 146 24.08 -8.30 24.91
N ALA A 147 23.22 -7.77 25.78
CA ALA A 147 22.98 -6.33 25.91
C ALA A 147 24.19 -5.53 26.38
N THR A 148 25.04 -6.13 27.25
CA THR A 148 26.28 -5.51 27.77
C THR A 148 27.46 -5.64 26.80
N SER A 149 27.39 -6.57 25.85
CA SER A 149 28.44 -6.74 24.83
C SER A 149 28.30 -5.62 23.81
N LEU A 150 29.32 -4.76 23.69
CA LEU A 150 29.37 -3.78 22.61
C LEU A 150 29.51 -4.55 21.28
N PRO A 151 28.76 -4.20 20.26
CA PRO A 151 29.00 -4.73 18.91
C PRO A 151 30.44 -4.38 18.54
N SER A 152 31.23 -5.38 18.09
CA SER A 152 32.57 -5.10 17.59
C SER A 152 32.44 -4.09 16.44
N SER A 153 33.14 -2.97 16.55
CA SER A 153 33.04 -1.77 15.71
C SER A 153 33.34 -1.98 14.21
N THR A 154 33.57 -3.21 13.78
CA THR A 154 34.05 -3.54 12.43
C THR A 154 33.11 -4.36 11.57
N SER A 155 31.93 -4.76 12.05
CA SER A 155 31.01 -5.54 11.22
C SER A 155 29.60 -4.94 11.22
N SER A 156 29.42 -3.89 10.42
CA SER A 156 28.09 -3.44 10.00
C SER A 156 27.61 -4.39 8.90
N VAL A 157 26.60 -5.20 9.18
CA VAL A 157 26.01 -6.13 8.23
C VAL A 157 25.02 -5.38 7.34
N GLY A 158 25.13 -5.54 6.04
CA GLY A 158 24.23 -4.95 5.04
C GLY A 158 24.72 -3.62 4.46
N GLY A 159 25.95 -3.18 4.72
CA GLY A 159 26.47 -1.86 4.34
C GLY A 159 26.55 -1.61 2.83
N SER A 160 26.88 -2.60 2.03
CA SER A 160 27.01 -2.46 0.57
C SER A 160 25.67 -2.39 -0.18
N LEU A 161 24.62 -2.97 0.40
CA LEU A 161 23.30 -3.11 -0.23
C LEU A 161 22.33 -1.98 0.12
N TRP A 162 22.58 -1.26 1.23
CA TRP A 162 21.55 -0.49 1.91
C TRP A 162 21.95 0.95 2.23
N CYS A 163 22.90 1.53 1.48
CA CYS A 163 23.28 2.93 1.63
C CYS A 163 22.10 3.86 1.32
N VAL A 164 21.50 4.38 2.39
CA VAL A 164 20.36 5.28 2.32
C VAL A 164 20.81 6.73 2.39
N SER A 165 20.45 7.55 1.39
CA SER A 165 20.64 9.00 1.46
C SER A 165 19.74 9.59 2.55
N THR A 166 20.34 10.13 3.62
CA THR A 166 19.63 10.72 4.76
C THR A 166 18.98 12.07 4.46
N ALA A 167 19.44 12.79 3.43
CA ALA A 167 19.01 14.17 3.14
C ALA A 167 17.52 14.30 2.82
N ASN A 168 16.94 13.35 2.08
CA ASN A 168 15.49 13.34 1.77
C ASN A 168 14.63 12.83 2.93
N THR A 169 15.16 11.96 3.78
CA THR A 169 14.43 11.36 4.90
C THR A 169 13.85 12.41 5.83
N THR A 170 14.65 13.37 6.26
CA THR A 170 14.22 14.40 7.23
C THR A 170 13.11 15.30 6.66
N LYS A 171 13.16 15.62 5.36
CA LYS A 171 12.11 16.44 4.71
C LYS A 171 10.78 15.66 4.64
N LEU A 172 10.84 14.38 4.28
CA LEU A 172 9.66 13.52 4.19
C LEU A 172 9.07 13.26 5.58
N VAL A 173 9.90 12.97 6.59
CA VAL A 173 9.44 12.82 7.99
C VAL A 173 8.65 14.03 8.43
N LYS A 174 9.19 15.25 8.24
CA LYS A 174 8.49 16.50 8.58
C LYS A 174 7.18 16.68 7.81
N LEU A 175 7.13 16.26 6.55
CA LEU A 175 5.90 16.30 5.76
C LEU A 175 4.83 15.38 6.35
N PHE A 176 5.19 14.14 6.64
CA PHE A 176 4.23 13.15 7.13
C PHE A 176 3.78 13.44 8.56
N GLN A 177 4.65 13.98 9.42
CA GLN A 177 4.26 14.45 10.77
C GLN A 177 3.19 15.56 10.75
N GLN A 178 3.03 16.29 9.63
CA GLN A 178 1.97 17.28 9.47
C GLN A 178 0.61 16.66 9.10
N THR A 179 0.58 15.38 8.73
CA THR A 179 -0.70 14.73 8.44
C THR A 179 -1.40 14.34 9.74
N PRO A 180 -2.73 14.52 9.86
CA PRO A 180 -3.48 14.14 11.06
C PRO A 180 -3.24 12.70 11.51
N LEU A 181 -3.07 11.79 10.54
CA LEU A 181 -2.86 10.37 10.83
C LEU A 181 -1.54 10.08 11.58
N PHE A 182 -0.50 10.88 11.38
CA PHE A 182 0.84 10.64 11.96
C PHE A 182 1.29 11.71 12.98
N THR A 183 0.49 12.73 13.24
CA THR A 183 0.83 13.81 14.19
C THR A 183 1.20 13.28 15.59
N SER A 184 0.55 12.19 16.04
CA SER A 184 0.79 11.58 17.35
C SER A 184 1.89 10.52 17.36
N LEU A 185 2.44 10.15 16.19
CA LEU A 185 3.46 9.10 16.13
C LEU A 185 4.84 9.64 16.52
N PRO A 186 5.61 8.89 17.31
CA PRO A 186 7.01 9.21 17.53
C PRO A 186 7.81 9.23 16.23
N GLU A 187 8.74 10.16 16.10
CA GLU A 187 9.55 10.33 14.88
C GLU A 187 10.27 9.03 14.46
N TRP A 188 10.77 8.24 15.42
CA TRP A 188 11.46 7.00 15.14
C TRP A 188 10.57 5.98 14.40
N GLN A 189 9.25 5.94 14.66
CA GLN A 189 8.35 5.03 13.95
C GLN A 189 8.17 5.42 12.49
N ILE A 190 8.14 6.72 12.21
CA ILE A 190 8.08 7.24 10.84
C ILE A 190 9.39 6.93 10.12
N ARG A 191 10.54 7.16 10.75
CA ARG A 191 11.87 6.83 10.22
C ARG A 191 12.01 5.32 9.94
N ALA A 192 11.60 4.48 10.87
CA ALA A 192 11.59 3.03 10.69
C ALA A 192 10.74 2.61 9.48
N SER A 193 9.55 3.18 9.33
CA SER A 193 8.67 2.88 8.20
C SER A 193 9.26 3.35 6.86
N MET A 194 10.01 4.45 6.86
CA MET A 194 10.74 4.89 5.65
C MET A 194 11.88 3.95 5.29
N THR A 195 12.62 3.47 6.28
CA THR A 195 13.66 2.46 6.06
C THR A 195 13.07 1.17 5.50
N GLU A 196 11.98 0.68 6.10
CA GLU A 196 11.27 -0.49 5.59
C GLU A 196 10.81 -0.29 4.14
N ALA A 197 10.23 0.87 3.81
CA ALA A 197 9.81 1.20 2.45
C ALA A 197 10.95 1.10 1.44
N ARG A 198 12.13 1.56 1.81
CA ARG A 198 13.33 1.51 0.94
C ARG A 198 13.82 0.09 0.73
N LEU A 199 13.70 -0.78 1.72
CA LEU A 199 14.02 -2.20 1.57
C LEU A 199 13.14 -2.91 0.52
N PHE A 200 11.93 -2.39 0.25
CA PHE A 200 11.07 -2.90 -0.83
C PHE A 200 11.48 -2.40 -2.22
N GLN A 201 12.17 -1.27 -2.33
CA GLN A 201 12.46 -0.64 -3.63
C GLN A 201 13.15 -1.57 -4.64
N PRO A 202 14.17 -2.36 -4.29
CA PRO A 202 14.82 -3.27 -5.23
C PRO A 202 13.86 -4.30 -5.85
N LEU A 203 12.89 -4.81 -5.06
CA LEU A 203 11.86 -5.74 -5.54
C LEU A 203 10.85 -5.06 -6.47
N LEU A 204 10.54 -3.79 -6.20
CA LEU A 204 9.54 -3.03 -6.94
C LEU A 204 10.08 -2.48 -8.25
N GLN A 205 11.39 -2.24 -8.35
CA GLN A 205 12.02 -1.49 -9.43
C GLN A 205 11.70 -2.00 -10.84
N ALA A 206 11.85 -3.28 -11.08
CA ALA A 206 11.58 -3.88 -12.39
C ALA A 206 10.08 -4.16 -12.58
N ARG A 207 9.44 -4.69 -11.53
CA ARG A 207 8.06 -5.18 -11.61
C ARG A 207 7.04 -4.10 -11.97
N ARG A 208 7.21 -2.87 -11.44
CA ARG A 208 6.29 -1.75 -11.70
C ARG A 208 6.27 -1.30 -13.17
N LEU A 209 7.24 -1.75 -14.00
CA LEU A 209 7.37 -1.36 -15.41
C LEU A 209 6.86 -2.39 -16.40
N GLU A 210 6.50 -3.57 -15.94
CA GLU A 210 6.13 -4.68 -16.83
C GLU A 210 4.83 -4.43 -17.59
N VAL A 211 3.90 -3.67 -16.99
CA VAL A 211 2.57 -3.40 -17.56
C VAL A 211 2.58 -2.12 -18.39
N PHE A 212 2.99 -1.02 -17.79
CA PHE A 212 3.07 0.30 -18.42
C PHE A 212 4.53 0.77 -18.47
N PRO A 213 5.27 0.45 -19.53
CA PRO A 213 6.67 0.88 -19.64
C PRO A 213 6.75 2.41 -19.79
N ARG A 214 7.62 3.04 -19.01
CA ARG A 214 7.86 4.49 -19.02
C ARG A 214 9.30 4.78 -19.40
N LYS A 215 9.51 5.86 -20.18
CA LYS A 215 10.86 6.30 -20.60
C LYS A 215 11.60 7.10 -19.52
N ASP A 216 10.87 7.74 -18.58
CA ASP A 216 11.40 8.75 -17.65
C ASP A 216 11.22 8.31 -16.19
N MET A 217 11.77 7.12 -15.86
CA MET A 217 11.54 6.45 -14.57
C MET A 217 12.31 7.03 -13.39
N GLU A 218 13.40 7.78 -13.63
CA GLU A 218 14.19 8.40 -12.56
C GLU A 218 13.41 9.51 -11.82
N LYS A 219 12.33 10.02 -12.42
CA LYS A 219 11.48 11.09 -11.87
C LYS A 219 10.16 10.58 -11.28
N ASP A 220 10.03 9.28 -11.05
CA ASP A 220 8.80 8.71 -10.49
C ASP A 220 8.63 9.12 -9.01
N LYS A 221 7.87 10.20 -8.81
CA LYS A 221 7.57 10.76 -7.48
C LYS A 221 6.87 9.78 -6.53
N TYR A 222 6.17 8.78 -7.09
CA TYR A 222 5.44 7.80 -6.30
C TYR A 222 6.32 6.64 -5.82
N PHE A 223 7.54 6.52 -6.36
CA PHE A 223 8.43 5.40 -6.03
C PHE A 223 8.91 5.41 -4.56
N GLU A 224 8.93 6.57 -3.92
CA GLU A 224 9.20 6.69 -2.47
C GLU A 224 7.91 6.72 -1.66
N ILE A 225 6.85 7.35 -2.17
CA ILE A 225 5.60 7.60 -1.42
C ILE A 225 4.80 6.30 -1.25
N ILE A 226 4.61 5.52 -2.31
CA ILE A 226 3.78 4.31 -2.27
C ILE A 226 4.30 3.29 -1.26
N PRO A 227 5.58 2.86 -1.29
CA PRO A 227 6.08 1.91 -0.29
C PRO A 227 5.97 2.46 1.13
N PHE A 228 6.25 3.76 1.32
CA PHE A 228 6.14 4.38 2.64
C PHE A 228 4.71 4.38 3.18
N THR A 229 3.70 4.73 2.37
CA THR A 229 2.31 4.75 2.85
C THR A 229 1.87 3.38 3.35
N TRP A 230 2.25 2.30 2.64
CA TRP A 230 1.92 0.93 3.04
C TRP A 230 2.66 0.49 4.30
N THR A 231 3.97 0.72 4.39
CA THR A 231 4.75 0.32 5.58
C THR A 231 4.35 1.14 6.81
N ALA A 232 4.17 2.44 6.66
CA ALA A 232 3.82 3.32 7.77
C ALA A 232 2.43 3.01 8.36
N CYS A 233 1.41 2.78 7.51
CA CYS A 233 0.09 2.38 7.98
C CYS A 233 0.09 0.96 8.56
N ASN A 234 0.89 0.02 8.00
CA ASN A 234 1.06 -1.31 8.55
C ASN A 234 1.64 -1.26 9.98
N ASN A 235 2.66 -0.45 10.19
CA ASN A 235 3.34 -0.32 11.48
C ASN A 235 2.50 0.43 12.50
N ARG A 236 1.85 1.53 12.08
CA ARG A 236 0.93 2.31 12.92
C ARG A 236 -0.20 1.45 13.48
N ASN A 237 -0.83 0.65 12.63
CA ASN A 237 -1.96 -0.21 13.02
C ASN A 237 -1.52 -1.53 13.64
N ARG A 238 -0.22 -1.82 13.69
CA ARG A 238 0.30 -3.14 14.08
C ARG A 238 -0.43 -4.28 13.37
N ALA A 239 -0.80 -4.05 12.10
CA ALA A 239 -1.52 -5.04 11.29
C ALA A 239 -0.63 -6.23 10.96
N PHE A 240 0.69 -6.01 10.93
CA PHE A 240 1.72 -7.01 10.66
C PHE A 240 1.37 -7.88 9.44
N ALA A 241 0.94 -7.21 8.39
CA ALA A 241 0.69 -7.86 7.11
C ALA A 241 1.96 -8.54 6.60
N SER A 242 1.79 -9.62 5.84
CA SER A 242 2.94 -10.33 5.28
C SER A 242 3.70 -9.48 4.26
N THR A 243 4.99 -9.74 4.10
CA THR A 243 5.83 -9.08 3.08
C THR A 243 5.23 -9.22 1.68
N SER A 244 4.65 -10.39 1.34
CA SER A 244 3.98 -10.59 0.06
C SER A 244 2.72 -9.73 -0.10
N PHE A 245 1.89 -9.62 0.95
CA PHE A 245 0.72 -8.75 0.91
C PHE A 245 1.10 -7.28 0.66
N LEU A 246 2.08 -6.77 1.42
CA LEU A 246 2.57 -5.39 1.25
C LEU A 246 3.13 -5.17 -0.15
N TYR A 247 3.93 -6.11 -0.65
CA TYR A 247 4.50 -6.08 -1.99
C TYR A 247 3.41 -6.03 -3.07
N ASP A 248 2.42 -6.93 -3.00
CA ASP A 248 1.32 -6.99 -3.97
C ASP A 248 0.53 -5.68 -3.98
N MET A 249 0.24 -5.12 -2.80
CA MET A 249 -0.50 -3.86 -2.70
C MET A 249 0.33 -2.65 -3.16
N MET A 250 1.64 -2.64 -2.95
CA MET A 250 2.53 -1.61 -3.51
C MET A 250 2.52 -1.65 -5.04
N ILE A 251 2.63 -2.84 -5.64
CA ILE A 251 2.56 -3.00 -7.11
C ILE A 251 1.21 -2.54 -7.66
N ILE A 252 0.09 -2.95 -7.04
CA ILE A 252 -1.24 -2.50 -7.47
C ILE A 252 -1.35 -0.98 -7.36
N SER A 253 -0.82 -0.37 -6.31
CA SER A 253 -0.83 1.10 -6.15
C SER A 253 -0.04 1.80 -7.27
N PHE A 254 1.11 1.25 -7.69
CA PHE A 254 1.83 1.78 -8.85
C PHE A 254 1.01 1.65 -10.14
N LEU A 255 0.42 0.49 -10.37
CA LEU A 255 -0.39 0.25 -11.56
C LEU A 255 -1.63 1.15 -11.61
N ASN A 256 -2.20 1.53 -10.47
CA ASN A 256 -3.30 2.48 -10.39
C ASN A 256 -2.91 3.83 -10.98
N TYR A 257 -1.80 4.41 -10.52
CA TYR A 257 -1.31 5.68 -11.03
C TYR A 257 -0.91 5.61 -12.50
N GLN A 258 -0.29 4.51 -12.91
CA GLN A 258 0.14 4.33 -14.28
C GLN A 258 -1.05 4.14 -15.23
N ALA A 259 -2.11 3.46 -14.79
CA ALA A 259 -3.35 3.31 -15.57
C ALA A 259 -4.08 4.64 -15.73
N ASP A 260 -4.15 5.44 -14.65
CA ASP A 260 -4.69 6.79 -14.65
C ASP A 260 -3.94 7.68 -15.66
N GLU A 261 -2.63 7.81 -15.51
CA GLU A 261 -1.80 8.58 -16.46
C GLU A 261 -1.89 8.06 -17.90
N PHE A 262 -1.97 6.74 -18.09
CA PHE A 262 -2.07 6.14 -19.42
C PHE A 262 -3.42 6.44 -20.07
N LEU A 263 -4.51 6.36 -19.32
CA LEU A 263 -5.85 6.67 -19.83
C LEU A 263 -5.99 8.16 -20.15
N GLU A 264 -5.44 9.04 -19.32
CA GLU A 264 -5.50 10.49 -19.56
C GLU A 264 -4.57 10.96 -20.67
N ALA A 265 -3.30 10.51 -20.66
CA ALA A 265 -2.28 11.06 -21.56
C ALA A 265 -2.14 10.32 -22.89
N VAL A 266 -2.58 9.07 -22.99
CA VAL A 266 -2.42 8.23 -24.20
C VAL A 266 -3.77 7.83 -24.79
N ALA A 267 -4.61 7.12 -24.02
CA ALA A 267 -5.85 6.59 -24.55
C ALA A 267 -6.88 7.69 -24.83
N GLY A 268 -7.06 8.67 -23.95
CA GLY A 268 -7.99 9.77 -24.12
C GLY A 268 -7.73 10.58 -25.41
N PRO A 269 -6.53 11.12 -25.61
CA PRO A 269 -6.16 11.80 -26.86
C PRO A 269 -6.33 10.93 -28.09
N HIS A 270 -5.95 9.64 -28.01
CA HIS A 270 -6.11 8.71 -29.14
C HIS A 270 -7.57 8.50 -29.54
N TYR A 271 -8.49 8.47 -28.57
CA TYR A 271 -9.94 8.28 -28.81
C TYR A 271 -10.74 9.58 -28.73
N THR A 272 -10.13 10.77 -28.88
CA THR A 272 -10.85 12.04 -28.92
C THR A 272 -11.97 12.01 -29.96
N GLY A 273 -13.20 12.32 -29.54
CA GLY A 273 -14.41 12.24 -30.37
C GLY A 273 -14.90 10.82 -30.67
N ARG A 274 -14.21 9.78 -30.13
CA ARG A 274 -14.55 8.36 -30.35
C ARG A 274 -14.56 7.54 -29.06
N THR A 275 -14.92 8.17 -27.94
CA THR A 275 -15.00 7.52 -26.61
C THR A 275 -15.91 6.26 -26.59
N PRO A 276 -16.99 6.14 -27.40
CA PRO A 276 -17.72 4.88 -27.52
C PRO A 276 -16.89 3.70 -28.03
N GLU A 277 -15.83 3.95 -28.81
CA GLU A 277 -14.92 2.90 -29.25
C GLU A 277 -14.01 2.44 -28.09
N LEU A 278 -13.51 3.39 -27.29
CA LEU A 278 -12.72 3.07 -26.10
C LEU A 278 -13.56 2.26 -25.08
N ARG A 279 -14.84 2.61 -24.89
CA ARG A 279 -15.77 1.82 -24.06
C ARG A 279 -15.89 0.38 -24.58
N ARG A 280 -16.05 0.19 -25.90
CA ARG A 280 -16.09 -1.16 -26.51
C ARG A 280 -14.78 -1.92 -26.32
N VAL A 281 -13.63 -1.26 -26.45
CA VAL A 281 -12.32 -1.87 -26.15
C VAL A 281 -12.30 -2.37 -24.71
N ILE A 282 -12.68 -1.51 -23.74
CA ILE A 282 -12.74 -1.91 -22.33
C ILE A 282 -13.71 -3.08 -22.13
N ASP A 283 -14.91 -3.04 -22.71
CA ASP A 283 -15.89 -4.14 -22.60
C ASP A 283 -15.29 -5.49 -23.05
N THR A 284 -14.59 -5.50 -24.18
CA THR A 284 -13.98 -6.75 -24.71
C THR A 284 -12.92 -7.34 -23.79
N LEU A 285 -12.22 -6.53 -22.99
CA LEU A 285 -11.25 -7.02 -22.00
C LEU A 285 -11.90 -7.90 -20.91
N PHE A 286 -13.22 -7.75 -20.74
CA PHE A 286 -13.99 -8.45 -19.71
C PHE A 286 -14.97 -9.49 -20.27
N ASP A 287 -15.13 -9.67 -21.55
CA ASP A 287 -16.15 -10.56 -22.14
C ASP A 287 -15.80 -12.06 -22.13
N GLY A 288 -14.71 -12.48 -21.52
CA GLY A 288 -14.36 -13.90 -21.27
C GLY A 288 -14.18 -14.77 -22.51
N LYS A 289 -14.40 -14.25 -23.71
CA LYS A 289 -14.26 -14.97 -25.00
C LYS A 289 -12.92 -14.77 -25.69
N SER A 290 -12.10 -13.85 -25.20
CA SER A 290 -10.77 -13.63 -25.77
C SER A 290 -9.74 -14.52 -25.07
N SER A 291 -9.48 -15.69 -25.66
CA SER A 291 -8.17 -16.30 -25.49
C SER A 291 -7.13 -15.31 -26.04
N ASP A 292 -5.98 -15.17 -25.36
CA ASP A 292 -4.83 -14.34 -25.82
C ASP A 292 -4.48 -14.57 -27.30
N SER A 293 -4.88 -15.72 -27.85
CA SER A 293 -4.71 -16.08 -29.25
C SER A 293 -5.67 -15.38 -30.22
N GLU A 294 -6.85 -14.90 -29.81
CA GLU A 294 -7.81 -14.25 -30.73
C GLU A 294 -7.62 -12.74 -30.82
N LEU A 295 -7.24 -12.06 -29.74
CA LEU A 295 -6.81 -10.66 -29.78
C LEU A 295 -5.51 -10.49 -30.59
N LEU A 296 -4.64 -11.51 -30.57
CA LEU A 296 -3.44 -11.58 -31.40
C LEU A 296 -3.68 -12.17 -32.80
N ARG A 297 -4.75 -12.93 -33.04
CA ARG A 297 -5.12 -13.49 -34.35
C ARG A 297 -5.78 -12.50 -35.30
N GLY A 298 -6.25 -11.36 -34.82
CA GLY A 298 -6.65 -10.25 -35.69
C GLY A 298 -5.49 -9.60 -36.46
N VAL A 299 -4.26 -9.99 -36.18
CA VAL A 299 -3.04 -9.62 -36.91
C VAL A 299 -2.60 -10.81 -37.75
N LYS A 300 -3.08 -10.91 -38.99
CA LYS A 300 -2.57 -11.84 -40.00
C LYS A 300 -1.05 -11.68 -40.06
N ARG A 301 -0.31 -12.81 -39.95
CA ARG A 301 1.11 -12.86 -40.28
C ARG A 301 1.27 -12.48 -41.77
N PRO A 302 2.22 -11.64 -42.14
CA PRO A 302 2.52 -11.43 -43.55
C PRO A 302 3.17 -12.69 -44.10
N TYR A 303 2.56 -13.30 -45.08
CA TYR A 303 3.26 -14.16 -46.05
C TYR A 303 4.00 -13.25 -47.01
N PRO A 304 5.18 -13.66 -47.54
CA PRO A 304 6.00 -12.80 -48.37
C PRO A 304 5.49 -12.74 -49.80
N GLU A 305 5.65 -11.55 -50.37
CA GLU A 305 5.71 -11.17 -51.78
C GLU A 305 4.52 -11.42 -52.70
N GLU A 306 3.86 -10.31 -53.03
CA GLU A 306 3.81 -9.79 -54.41
C GLU A 306 3.20 -8.39 -54.39
N ASP A 307 3.71 -7.53 -55.24
CA ASP A 307 3.48 -6.11 -55.42
C ASP A 307 2.00 -5.69 -55.42
N GLU A 308 1.65 -4.63 -54.66
CA GLU A 308 0.75 -3.58 -55.13
C GLU A 308 0.83 -2.36 -54.21
N GLU A 309 1.18 -1.22 -54.78
CA GLU A 309 1.07 0.13 -54.24
C GLU A 309 -0.40 0.48 -53.96
N HIS A 310 -0.61 1.26 -52.88
CA HIS A 310 -1.81 1.93 -52.40
C HIS A 310 -2.56 1.26 -51.22
N SER A 311 -2.10 1.56 -50.01
CA SER A 311 -3.03 1.93 -48.88
C SER A 311 -2.27 2.43 -47.65
N ASN A 312 -1.82 3.66 -47.70
CA ASN A 312 -1.09 4.30 -46.56
C ASN A 312 -1.99 4.77 -45.40
N GLY A 313 -3.30 4.51 -45.42
CA GLY A 313 -4.26 4.99 -44.41
C GLY A 313 -4.67 3.97 -43.34
N ASN A 314 -4.52 2.67 -43.60
CA ASN A 314 -5.07 1.62 -42.72
C ASN A 314 -4.03 1.03 -41.74
N ASN A 315 -2.76 1.07 -42.08
CA ASN A 315 -1.68 0.57 -41.21
C ASN A 315 -1.47 1.46 -39.96
N GLY A 316 -1.61 2.77 -40.09
CA GLY A 316 -1.50 3.70 -38.95
C GLY A 316 -2.60 3.54 -37.91
N LYS A 317 -3.84 3.28 -38.35
CA LYS A 317 -4.97 3.07 -37.43
C LYS A 317 -4.90 1.74 -36.67
N GLN A 318 -4.39 0.67 -37.29
CA GLN A 318 -4.19 -0.62 -36.65
C GLN A 318 -3.03 -0.61 -35.67
N GLN A 319 -1.94 0.08 -35.97
CA GLN A 319 -0.79 0.22 -35.10
C GLN A 319 -1.14 1.04 -33.86
N ASN A 320 -1.86 2.14 -34.01
CA ASN A 320 -2.28 3.00 -32.91
C ASN A 320 -3.29 2.31 -31.95
N ASN A 321 -4.23 1.51 -32.46
CA ASN A 321 -5.13 0.72 -31.61
C ASN A 321 -4.36 -0.30 -30.76
N ARG A 322 -3.28 -0.89 -31.29
CA ARG A 322 -2.44 -1.84 -30.56
C ARG A 322 -1.71 -1.18 -29.40
N GLU A 323 -1.32 0.09 -29.53
CA GLU A 323 -0.63 0.86 -28.47
C GLU A 323 -1.51 1.10 -27.24
N VAL A 324 -2.85 1.18 -27.41
CA VAL A 324 -3.78 1.34 -26.28
C VAL A 324 -4.25 -0.01 -25.74
N VAL A 325 -4.63 -0.93 -26.63
CA VAL A 325 -5.22 -2.22 -26.23
C VAL A 325 -4.23 -3.09 -25.46
N LEU A 326 -2.96 -3.15 -25.90
CA LEU A 326 -1.97 -4.04 -25.28
C LEU A 326 -1.64 -3.70 -23.83
N PRO A 327 -1.36 -2.44 -23.42
CA PRO A 327 -1.15 -2.11 -22.02
C PRO A 327 -2.39 -2.36 -21.15
N LEU A 328 -3.59 -2.03 -21.63
CA LEU A 328 -4.84 -2.30 -20.90
C LEU A 328 -5.09 -3.81 -20.73
N THR A 329 -4.81 -4.61 -21.76
CA THR A 329 -4.87 -6.09 -21.67
C THR A 329 -3.87 -6.61 -20.64
N LYS A 330 -2.63 -6.14 -20.66
CA LYS A 330 -1.62 -6.52 -19.66
C LYS A 330 -2.05 -6.16 -18.25
N PHE A 331 -2.60 -4.95 -18.06
CA PHE A 331 -3.07 -4.49 -16.77
C PHE A 331 -4.21 -5.36 -16.22
N THR A 332 -5.26 -5.55 -17.02
CA THR A 332 -6.40 -6.38 -16.61
C THR A 332 -6.00 -7.83 -16.37
N THR A 333 -5.13 -8.39 -17.22
CA THR A 333 -4.57 -9.73 -17.05
C THR A 333 -3.73 -9.84 -15.79
N PHE A 334 -2.88 -8.85 -15.50
CA PHE A 334 -2.06 -8.82 -14.30
C PHE A 334 -2.92 -8.89 -13.03
N VAL A 335 -3.95 -8.06 -12.94
CA VAL A 335 -4.86 -7.99 -11.78
C VAL A 335 -5.69 -9.26 -11.66
N LEU A 336 -6.39 -9.66 -12.74
CA LEU A 336 -7.35 -10.77 -12.69
C LEU A 336 -6.71 -12.16 -12.63
N ASN A 337 -5.48 -12.30 -13.13
CA ASN A 337 -4.73 -13.56 -13.09
C ASN A 337 -3.79 -13.68 -11.89
N HIS A 338 -3.82 -12.72 -10.96
CA HIS A 338 -3.02 -12.81 -9.74
C HIS A 338 -3.32 -14.12 -8.99
N PRO A 339 -2.30 -14.83 -8.45
CA PRO A 339 -2.50 -16.13 -7.79
C PRO A 339 -3.54 -16.11 -6.67
N SER A 340 -3.51 -15.06 -5.84
CA SER A 340 -4.49 -14.89 -4.76
C SER A 340 -5.90 -14.61 -5.28
N VAL A 341 -6.04 -13.93 -6.42
CA VAL A 341 -7.34 -13.72 -7.07
C VAL A 341 -7.89 -15.05 -7.60
N LYS A 342 -7.05 -15.86 -8.26
CA LYS A 342 -7.46 -17.18 -8.76
C LYS A 342 -7.90 -18.12 -7.63
N SER A 343 -7.30 -18.02 -6.45
CA SER A 343 -7.65 -18.85 -5.28
C SER A 343 -8.74 -18.25 -4.39
N ALA A 344 -9.17 -17.02 -4.64
CA ALA A 344 -10.27 -16.38 -3.90
C ALA A 344 -11.63 -16.97 -4.27
N SER A 345 -12.66 -16.67 -3.48
CA SER A 345 -14.04 -17.09 -3.74
C SER A 345 -14.57 -16.57 -5.08
N ALA A 346 -15.57 -17.22 -5.63
CA ALA A 346 -16.24 -16.74 -6.85
C ALA A 346 -16.88 -15.36 -6.66
N TRP A 347 -17.41 -15.09 -5.46
CA TRP A 347 -17.99 -13.79 -5.10
C TRP A 347 -16.96 -12.67 -5.18
N ASP A 348 -15.82 -12.84 -4.50
CA ASP A 348 -14.76 -11.83 -4.45
C ASP A 348 -14.12 -11.62 -5.84
N ARG A 349 -13.87 -12.70 -6.61
CA ARG A 349 -13.36 -12.60 -7.98
C ARG A 349 -14.31 -11.83 -8.91
N ASN A 350 -15.61 -12.14 -8.86
CA ASN A 350 -16.60 -11.44 -9.68
C ASN A 350 -16.75 -9.98 -9.26
N GLY A 351 -16.67 -9.70 -7.96
CA GLY A 351 -16.61 -8.35 -7.42
C GLY A 351 -15.42 -7.56 -7.98
N LEU A 352 -14.22 -8.14 -7.93
CA LEU A 352 -13.01 -7.52 -8.46
C LEU A 352 -13.12 -7.25 -9.96
N ARG A 353 -13.58 -8.24 -10.74
CA ARG A 353 -13.77 -8.10 -12.19
C ARG A 353 -14.70 -6.93 -12.53
N ARG A 354 -15.82 -6.82 -11.83
CA ARG A 354 -16.78 -5.74 -12.00
C ARG A 354 -16.17 -4.38 -11.64
N ARG A 355 -15.54 -4.25 -10.45
CA ARG A 355 -14.95 -3.00 -9.98
C ARG A 355 -13.76 -2.53 -10.82
N LEU A 356 -12.97 -3.44 -11.34
CA LEU A 356 -11.88 -3.10 -12.26
C LEU A 356 -12.42 -2.57 -13.59
N LYS A 357 -13.53 -3.13 -14.11
CA LYS A 357 -14.21 -2.62 -15.30
C LYS A 357 -14.80 -1.23 -15.05
N GLU A 358 -15.46 -1.04 -13.91
CA GLU A 358 -16.03 0.26 -13.48
C GLU A 358 -14.94 1.33 -13.36
N PHE A 359 -13.75 1.00 -12.80
CA PHE A 359 -12.60 1.89 -12.74
C PHE A 359 -12.16 2.37 -14.12
N LEU A 360 -11.96 1.46 -15.08
CA LEU A 360 -11.58 1.83 -16.45
C LEU A 360 -12.66 2.65 -17.16
N LEU A 361 -13.94 2.31 -17.00
CA LEU A 361 -15.06 3.05 -17.57
C LEU A 361 -15.25 4.43 -16.94
N ALA A 362 -14.95 4.59 -15.64
CA ALA A 362 -15.00 5.88 -14.97
C ALA A 362 -13.99 6.87 -15.56
N HIS A 363 -12.81 6.42 -15.97
CA HIS A 363 -11.85 7.26 -16.69
C HIS A 363 -12.39 7.75 -18.04
N VAL A 364 -13.09 6.88 -18.79
CA VAL A 364 -13.71 7.30 -20.05
C VAL A 364 -14.80 8.35 -19.81
N THR A 365 -15.60 8.16 -18.76
CA THR A 365 -16.62 9.16 -18.38
C THR A 365 -15.99 10.47 -17.95
N GLN A 366 -14.87 10.43 -17.19
CA GLN A 366 -14.14 11.63 -16.81
C GLN A 366 -13.55 12.37 -18.02
N ILE A 367 -13.03 11.65 -19.03
CA ILE A 367 -12.58 12.24 -20.30
C ILE A 367 -13.73 12.95 -21.02
N GLU A 368 -14.93 12.34 -21.04
CA GLU A 368 -16.14 12.94 -21.64
C GLU A 368 -16.60 14.18 -20.86
N ASP A 369 -16.57 14.13 -19.53
CA ASP A 369 -16.89 15.27 -18.65
C ASP A 369 -15.91 16.43 -18.85
N ASN A 370 -14.60 16.13 -18.87
CA ASN A 370 -13.56 17.13 -19.11
C ASN A 370 -13.74 17.79 -20.48
N ALA A 371 -14.04 17.03 -21.52
CA ALA A 371 -14.28 17.57 -22.86
C ALA A 371 -15.51 18.49 -22.90
N ARG A 372 -16.62 18.14 -22.24
CA ARG A 372 -17.80 18.99 -22.12
C ARG A 372 -17.49 20.28 -21.36
N PHE A 373 -16.80 20.16 -20.23
CA PHE A 373 -16.40 21.29 -19.39
C PHE A 373 -15.48 22.28 -20.14
N GLN A 374 -14.52 21.77 -20.93
CA GLN A 374 -13.64 22.59 -21.75
C GLN A 374 -14.39 23.33 -22.89
N LEU A 375 -15.44 22.73 -23.46
CA LEU A 375 -16.30 23.39 -24.44
C LEU A 375 -17.08 24.57 -23.82
N GLU A 376 -17.54 24.43 -22.57
CA GLU A 376 -18.18 25.52 -21.83
C GLU A 376 -17.22 26.63 -21.45
N HIS A 377 -15.97 26.26 -21.11
CA HIS A 377 -14.98 27.16 -20.52
C HIS A 377 -13.63 27.07 -21.22
N PRO A 378 -13.48 27.61 -22.46
CA PRO A 378 -12.21 27.55 -23.21
C PRO A 378 -11.04 28.25 -22.52
N SER A 379 -11.30 29.18 -21.59
CA SER A 379 -10.28 29.96 -20.84
C SER A 379 -10.00 29.42 -19.43
N SER A 380 -10.33 28.18 -19.16
CA SER A 380 -10.08 27.46 -17.90
C SER A 380 -10.70 28.04 -16.62
N GLY A 381 -11.69 27.35 -16.10
CA GLY A 381 -12.32 27.59 -14.81
C GLY A 381 -13.68 28.27 -14.90
N GLY A 382 -14.71 27.59 -14.43
CA GLY A 382 -16.10 28.04 -14.46
C GLY A 382 -17.02 27.09 -13.70
N VAL A 383 -18.30 27.27 -13.91
CA VAL A 383 -19.35 26.39 -13.38
C VAL A 383 -19.65 25.33 -14.43
N TYR A 384 -19.58 24.05 -14.06
CA TYR A 384 -19.93 22.94 -14.93
C TYR A 384 -21.47 22.82 -15.07
N SER A 385 -22.04 23.67 -15.92
CA SER A 385 -23.51 23.81 -16.07
C SER A 385 -24.13 22.70 -16.91
N THR A 386 -23.38 22.05 -17.79
CA THR A 386 -23.81 20.90 -18.60
C THR A 386 -23.52 19.54 -17.95
N ALA A 387 -23.22 19.52 -16.65
CA ALA A 387 -23.09 18.27 -15.91
C ALA A 387 -24.35 17.40 -16.09
N THR A 388 -24.15 16.14 -16.44
CA THR A 388 -25.28 15.18 -16.61
C THR A 388 -25.83 14.71 -15.28
N ASP A 389 -25.04 14.82 -14.21
CA ASP A 389 -25.34 14.36 -12.87
C ASP A 389 -25.21 15.49 -11.85
N SER A 390 -25.91 15.36 -10.72
CA SER A 390 -25.66 16.22 -9.55
C SER A 390 -24.28 15.94 -8.96
N PHE A 391 -23.71 16.93 -8.28
CA PHE A 391 -22.45 16.75 -7.54
C PHE A 391 -22.47 15.51 -6.62
N SER A 392 -23.57 15.35 -5.87
CA SER A 392 -23.69 14.24 -4.92
C SER A 392 -23.74 12.87 -5.58
N HIS A 393 -24.29 12.75 -6.80
CA HIS A 393 -24.28 11.50 -7.57
C HIS A 393 -22.91 11.28 -8.20
N TRP A 394 -22.37 12.26 -8.89
CA TRP A 394 -21.08 12.18 -9.58
C TRP A 394 -19.93 11.83 -8.64
N VAL A 395 -19.82 12.50 -7.47
CA VAL A 395 -18.73 12.28 -6.53
C VAL A 395 -18.77 10.90 -5.87
N ARG A 396 -19.97 10.29 -5.76
CA ARG A 396 -20.17 8.95 -5.16
C ARG A 396 -20.18 7.82 -6.17
N THR A 397 -20.12 8.10 -7.45
CA THR A 397 -20.13 7.12 -8.55
C THR A 397 -18.90 7.31 -9.43
N THR A 398 -19.01 8.04 -10.54
CA THR A 398 -17.93 8.21 -11.51
C THR A 398 -16.63 8.64 -10.86
N SER A 399 -16.68 9.66 -10.03
CA SER A 399 -15.49 10.24 -9.44
C SER A 399 -14.88 9.35 -8.35
N ALA A 400 -15.70 8.65 -7.56
CA ALA A 400 -15.22 7.67 -6.59
C ALA A 400 -14.60 6.44 -7.27
N GLU A 401 -15.20 5.89 -8.32
CA GLU A 401 -14.65 4.75 -9.07
C GLU A 401 -13.33 5.11 -9.77
N HIS A 402 -13.19 6.36 -10.26
CA HIS A 402 -11.97 6.88 -10.87
C HIS A 402 -10.77 6.86 -9.90
N THR A 403 -10.97 6.93 -8.59
CA THR A 403 -9.88 6.90 -7.60
C THR A 403 -9.17 5.56 -7.45
N SER A 404 -9.57 4.53 -8.16
CA SER A 404 -9.09 3.14 -7.98
C SER A 404 -9.39 2.48 -6.62
N CYS A 405 -9.87 3.24 -5.64
CA CYS A 405 -10.15 2.72 -4.29
C CYS A 405 -11.13 1.54 -4.31
N PRO A 406 -12.28 1.57 -5.03
CA PRO A 406 -13.24 0.47 -5.00
C PRO A 406 -12.69 -0.85 -5.56
N TYR A 407 -11.92 -0.83 -6.65
CA TYR A 407 -11.36 -2.07 -7.17
C TYR A 407 -10.18 -2.55 -6.32
N SER A 408 -9.37 -1.65 -5.76
CA SER A 408 -8.30 -2.00 -4.82
C SER A 408 -8.85 -2.62 -3.53
N PHE A 409 -9.98 -2.11 -3.04
CA PHE A 409 -10.73 -2.71 -1.93
C PHE A 409 -11.11 -4.16 -2.24
N GLN A 410 -11.66 -4.41 -3.44
CA GLN A 410 -12.04 -5.75 -3.83
C GLN A 410 -10.83 -6.66 -4.08
N PHE A 411 -9.69 -6.12 -4.52
CA PHE A 411 -8.44 -6.86 -4.63
C PHE A 411 -7.93 -7.30 -3.25
N VAL A 412 -7.98 -6.42 -2.24
CA VAL A 412 -7.69 -6.78 -0.84
C VAL A 412 -8.62 -7.89 -0.34
N SER A 413 -9.92 -7.83 -0.70
CA SER A 413 -10.86 -8.92 -0.36
C SER A 413 -10.39 -10.27 -0.93
N CYS A 414 -9.90 -10.30 -2.17
CA CYS A 414 -9.33 -11.50 -2.76
C CYS A 414 -8.06 -11.98 -2.01
N LEU A 415 -7.14 -11.06 -1.66
CA LEU A 415 -5.92 -11.41 -0.93
C LEU A 415 -6.24 -12.01 0.44
N LEU A 416 -7.19 -11.41 1.17
CA LEU A 416 -7.58 -11.88 2.51
C LEU A 416 -8.41 -13.16 2.44
N GLY A 417 -9.32 -13.30 1.48
CA GLY A 417 -10.08 -14.51 1.23
C GLY A 417 -9.18 -15.70 0.92
N ALA A 418 -8.14 -15.49 0.10
CA ALA A 418 -7.16 -16.52 -0.23
C ALA A 418 -6.25 -16.88 0.95
N SER A 419 -5.72 -15.89 1.67
CA SER A 419 -4.69 -16.10 2.70
C SER A 419 -5.25 -16.47 4.07
N LEU A 420 -6.34 -15.85 4.49
CA LEU A 420 -6.96 -16.05 5.80
C LEU A 420 -8.28 -16.83 5.72
N GLY A 421 -9.02 -16.71 4.63
CA GLY A 421 -10.33 -17.31 4.43
C GLY A 421 -10.33 -18.71 3.82
N GLN A 422 -9.17 -19.25 3.45
CA GLN A 422 -9.05 -20.56 2.77
C GLN A 422 -9.95 -20.66 1.51
N GLY A 423 -10.01 -19.58 0.73
CA GLY A 423 -10.83 -19.50 -0.48
C GLY A 423 -12.33 -19.21 -0.26
N LYS A 424 -12.74 -18.95 0.99
CA LYS A 424 -14.10 -18.46 1.29
C LYS A 424 -14.21 -16.96 1.05
N ASP A 425 -15.46 -16.46 0.99
CA ASP A 425 -15.74 -15.03 0.90
C ASP A 425 -15.02 -14.27 2.02
N CYS A 426 -14.40 -13.15 1.67
CA CYS A 426 -13.74 -12.30 2.65
C CYS A 426 -14.72 -11.81 3.72
N PHE A 427 -15.93 -11.47 3.31
CA PHE A 427 -17.06 -11.14 4.18
C PHE A 427 -18.12 -12.23 4.02
N GLY A 428 -18.44 -12.96 5.11
CA GLY A 428 -19.25 -14.17 5.03
C GLY A 428 -20.75 -13.93 5.05
N THR A 429 -21.21 -12.94 5.81
CA THR A 429 -22.64 -12.67 6.02
C THR A 429 -23.15 -11.50 5.15
N ALA A 430 -24.46 -11.37 5.03
CA ALA A 430 -25.10 -10.25 4.33
C ALA A 430 -24.78 -8.92 5.03
N GLU A 431 -24.78 -8.90 6.35
CA GLU A 431 -24.47 -7.76 7.19
C GLU A 431 -23.02 -7.30 6.99
N GLU A 432 -22.05 -8.24 7.06
CA GLU A 432 -20.64 -7.94 6.79
C GLU A 432 -20.45 -7.36 5.38
N LYS A 433 -21.06 -7.96 4.36
CA LYS A 433 -20.99 -7.48 2.97
C LYS A 433 -21.57 -6.08 2.81
N TYR A 434 -22.70 -5.82 3.47
CA TYR A 434 -23.34 -4.49 3.43
C TYR A 434 -22.48 -3.42 4.11
N MET A 435 -21.94 -3.71 5.31
CA MET A 435 -21.06 -2.79 6.02
C MET A 435 -19.73 -2.57 5.27
N ALA A 436 -19.15 -3.62 4.69
CA ALA A 436 -17.95 -3.52 3.87
C ALA A 436 -18.17 -2.66 2.61
N ALA A 437 -19.34 -2.78 1.96
CA ALA A 437 -19.72 -1.91 0.85
C ALA A 437 -19.88 -0.45 1.29
N SER A 438 -20.42 -0.20 2.47
CA SER A 438 -20.53 1.15 3.06
C SER A 438 -19.15 1.73 3.37
N VAL A 439 -18.25 0.95 3.99
CA VAL A 439 -16.83 1.33 4.22
C VAL A 439 -16.17 1.73 2.90
N CYS A 440 -16.26 0.90 1.87
CA CYS A 440 -15.69 1.17 0.56
C CYS A 440 -16.24 2.47 -0.05
N LYS A 441 -17.55 2.66 0.00
CA LYS A 441 -18.22 3.84 -0.55
C LYS A 441 -17.76 5.14 0.12
N HIS A 442 -17.81 5.18 1.45
CA HIS A 442 -17.41 6.37 2.20
C HIS A 442 -15.93 6.68 2.04
N LEU A 443 -15.07 5.64 2.05
CA LEU A 443 -13.64 5.78 1.85
C LEU A 443 -13.29 6.36 0.48
N SER A 444 -13.88 5.84 -0.60
CA SER A 444 -13.59 6.32 -1.97
C SER A 444 -14.13 7.73 -2.20
N THR A 445 -15.32 8.06 -1.71
CA THR A 445 -15.91 9.40 -1.80
C THR A 445 -15.08 10.43 -1.04
N MET A 446 -14.66 10.11 0.18
CA MET A 446 -13.78 10.94 1.00
C MET A 446 -12.44 11.18 0.29
N CYS A 447 -11.80 10.12 -0.20
CA CYS A 447 -10.53 10.19 -0.90
C CYS A 447 -10.61 11.12 -2.11
N ARG A 448 -11.68 11.03 -2.90
CA ARG A 448 -11.90 11.92 -4.04
C ARG A 448 -12.05 13.38 -3.62
N MET A 449 -12.85 13.67 -2.63
CA MET A 449 -13.04 15.05 -2.16
C MET A 449 -11.74 15.69 -1.65
N TYR A 450 -10.87 14.93 -0.98
CA TYR A 450 -9.56 15.43 -0.55
C TYR A 450 -8.60 15.62 -1.74
N ASN A 451 -8.64 14.73 -2.72
CA ASN A 451 -7.90 14.91 -3.95
C ASN A 451 -8.31 16.21 -4.63
N ASP A 452 -9.60 16.43 -4.85
CA ASP A 452 -10.14 17.62 -5.48
C ASP A 452 -9.85 18.90 -4.68
N TYR A 453 -9.87 18.84 -3.35
CA TYR A 453 -9.46 19.95 -2.49
C TYR A 453 -8.02 20.39 -2.77
N GLY A 454 -7.09 19.44 -2.91
CA GLY A 454 -5.67 19.73 -3.13
C GLY A 454 -5.29 20.00 -4.58
N SER A 455 -6.10 19.55 -5.54
CA SER A 455 -5.77 19.59 -6.98
C SER A 455 -6.40 20.76 -7.75
N VAL A 456 -7.19 21.63 -7.12
CA VAL A 456 -7.93 22.73 -7.79
C VAL A 456 -7.08 23.52 -8.79
N ALA A 457 -5.86 23.90 -8.42
CA ALA A 457 -4.99 24.70 -9.29
C ALA A 457 -4.49 23.90 -10.50
N ARG A 458 -4.15 22.62 -10.29
CA ARG A 458 -3.72 21.70 -11.34
C ARG A 458 -4.86 21.41 -12.30
N ASP A 459 -6.01 21.00 -11.76
CA ASP A 459 -7.19 20.62 -12.58
C ASP A 459 -7.67 21.80 -13.42
N LYS A 460 -7.61 23.03 -12.85
CA LYS A 460 -7.87 24.25 -13.62
C LYS A 460 -6.87 24.43 -14.77
N ALA A 461 -5.58 24.20 -14.53
CA ALA A 461 -4.55 24.36 -15.56
C ALA A 461 -4.67 23.32 -16.69
N GLU A 462 -5.13 22.11 -16.34
CA GLU A 462 -5.33 20.99 -17.25
C GLU A 462 -6.71 20.98 -17.91
N GLY A 463 -7.63 21.84 -17.47
CA GLY A 463 -9.02 21.87 -17.95
C GLY A 463 -9.86 20.69 -17.46
N ASN A 464 -9.49 20.09 -16.35
CA ASN A 464 -10.17 18.96 -15.75
C ASN A 464 -11.34 19.41 -14.84
N VAL A 465 -12.43 18.65 -14.83
CA VAL A 465 -13.55 18.84 -13.92
C VAL A 465 -13.10 18.50 -12.49
N ASN A 466 -13.35 19.44 -11.59
CA ASN A 466 -13.12 19.28 -10.15
C ASN A 466 -14.44 19.49 -9.40
N SER A 467 -14.60 18.90 -8.23
CA SER A 467 -15.80 19.05 -7.38
C SER A 467 -16.23 20.51 -7.20
N VAL A 468 -15.30 21.47 -7.10
CA VAL A 468 -15.60 22.90 -6.91
C VAL A 468 -16.24 23.57 -8.14
N ASN A 469 -16.28 22.89 -9.28
CA ASN A 469 -16.91 23.40 -10.50
C ASN A 469 -18.43 23.16 -10.55
N PHE A 470 -18.96 22.25 -9.72
CA PHE A 470 -20.37 21.92 -9.72
C PHE A 470 -21.26 23.08 -9.25
N PRO A 471 -22.48 23.25 -9.84
CA PRO A 471 -23.41 24.33 -9.49
C PRO A 471 -23.74 24.39 -7.99
N GLU A 472 -23.86 23.25 -7.32
CA GLU A 472 -24.18 23.14 -5.89
C GLU A 472 -23.12 23.79 -4.98
N LEU A 473 -21.88 23.93 -5.44
CA LEU A 473 -20.82 24.58 -4.69
C LEU A 473 -20.64 26.07 -5.06
N GLN A 474 -21.49 26.62 -5.95
CA GLN A 474 -21.45 28.05 -6.31
C GLN A 474 -22.20 28.93 -5.31
N MET A 475 -23.26 28.41 -4.68
CA MET A 475 -24.08 29.12 -3.69
C MET A 475 -24.06 28.33 -2.39
N LEU A 476 -23.43 28.89 -1.38
CA LEU A 476 -23.33 28.26 -0.07
C LEU A 476 -24.28 28.95 0.92
N ALA A 477 -24.75 28.21 1.92
CA ALA A 477 -25.65 28.74 2.94
C ALA A 477 -25.05 29.97 3.66
N GLY A 478 -25.79 31.09 3.65
CA GLY A 478 -25.35 32.34 4.27
C GLY A 478 -24.53 33.26 3.38
N SER A 479 -24.22 32.90 2.12
CA SER A 479 -23.55 33.79 1.17
C SER A 479 -24.54 34.71 0.47
N THR A 480 -24.16 35.99 0.29
CA THR A 480 -24.94 37.02 -0.42
C THR A 480 -24.60 37.08 -1.92
N GLY A 481 -23.71 36.22 -2.41
CA GLY A 481 -23.24 36.15 -3.79
C GLY A 481 -22.52 34.84 -4.09
N PRO A 482 -21.91 34.70 -5.28
CA PRO A 482 -21.16 33.49 -5.65
C PRO A 482 -20.04 33.20 -4.65
N ALA A 483 -19.93 31.91 -4.24
CA ALA A 483 -18.91 31.48 -3.28
C ALA A 483 -17.49 31.68 -3.83
N THR A 484 -16.61 32.19 -3.00
CA THR A 484 -15.19 32.27 -3.28
C THR A 484 -14.56 30.87 -3.33
N MET A 485 -13.41 30.72 -3.97
CA MET A 485 -12.70 29.42 -4.05
C MET A 485 -12.39 28.85 -2.65
N GLU A 486 -12.02 29.72 -1.71
CA GLU A 486 -11.72 29.31 -0.34
C GLU A 486 -12.98 28.78 0.38
N GLU A 487 -14.14 29.41 0.16
CA GLU A 487 -15.41 28.95 0.72
C GLU A 487 -15.84 27.60 0.12
N LYS A 488 -15.66 27.42 -1.21
CA LYS A 488 -15.91 26.15 -1.89
C LYS A 488 -15.01 25.02 -1.34
N LYS A 489 -13.72 25.28 -1.21
CA LYS A 489 -12.77 24.34 -0.59
C LYS A 489 -13.17 23.99 0.84
N LYS A 490 -13.54 24.95 1.67
CA LYS A 490 -14.02 24.70 3.03
C LYS A 490 -15.32 23.87 3.05
N ALA A 491 -16.23 24.12 2.11
CA ALA A 491 -17.44 23.31 1.98
C ALA A 491 -17.11 21.87 1.58
N LEU A 492 -16.26 21.69 0.57
CA LEU A 492 -15.80 20.37 0.13
C LEU A 492 -15.10 19.61 1.27
N PHE A 493 -14.25 20.28 2.04
CA PHE A 493 -13.58 19.68 3.20
C PHE A 493 -14.58 19.21 4.26
N ARG A 494 -15.61 20.01 4.58
CA ARG A 494 -16.67 19.58 5.53
C ARG A 494 -17.45 18.36 5.04
N LEU A 495 -17.68 18.26 3.73
CA LEU A 495 -18.32 17.09 3.14
C LEU A 495 -17.42 15.85 3.22
N ALA A 496 -16.11 16.01 2.99
CA ALA A 496 -15.14 14.93 3.15
C ALA A 496 -15.07 14.43 4.61
N GLU A 497 -15.11 15.35 5.59
CA GLU A 497 -15.14 14.99 7.03
C GLU A 497 -16.46 14.31 7.43
N TYR A 498 -17.57 14.66 6.78
CA TYR A 498 -18.83 13.91 6.96
C TYR A 498 -18.68 12.46 6.46
N GLU A 499 -18.11 12.26 5.26
CA GLU A 499 -17.85 10.92 4.74
C GLU A 499 -16.85 10.14 5.64
N ARG A 500 -15.87 10.82 6.26
CA ARG A 500 -14.97 10.23 7.27
C ARG A 500 -15.74 9.70 8.46
N SER A 501 -16.65 10.50 9.01
CA SER A 501 -17.47 10.08 10.15
C SER A 501 -18.34 8.88 9.84
N CYS A 502 -18.92 8.85 8.63
CA CYS A 502 -19.69 7.70 8.15
C CYS A 502 -18.82 6.46 7.94
N LEU A 503 -17.58 6.64 7.44
CA LEU A 503 -16.58 5.57 7.30
C LEU A 503 -16.25 4.93 8.64
N ASP A 504 -15.96 5.76 9.65
CA ASP A 504 -15.59 5.28 11.00
C ASP A 504 -16.76 4.52 11.65
N ASP A 505 -18.01 5.01 11.52
CA ASP A 505 -19.20 4.30 12.03
C ASP A 505 -19.41 2.96 11.30
N ALA A 506 -19.34 2.95 9.96
CA ALA A 506 -19.47 1.72 9.18
C ALA A 506 -18.37 0.70 9.52
N PHE A 507 -17.14 1.16 9.69
CA PHE A 507 -16.01 0.30 10.05
C PHE A 507 -16.17 -0.28 11.47
N LYS A 508 -16.60 0.53 12.42
CA LYS A 508 -16.88 0.08 13.79
C LYS A 508 -17.94 -1.03 13.80
N ARG A 509 -19.04 -0.84 13.08
CA ARG A 509 -20.09 -1.86 12.95
C ARG A 509 -19.57 -3.16 12.32
N LEU A 510 -18.74 -3.04 11.28
CA LEU A 510 -18.10 -4.21 10.66
C LEU A 510 -17.20 -4.97 11.65
N GLN A 511 -16.50 -4.27 12.55
CA GLN A 511 -15.72 -4.90 13.61
C GLN A 511 -16.61 -5.62 14.64
N GLU A 512 -17.74 -5.02 15.02
CA GLU A 512 -18.69 -5.56 16.01
C GLU A 512 -19.35 -6.85 15.51
N GLU A 513 -19.65 -6.96 14.20
CA GLU A 513 -20.22 -8.18 13.62
C GLU A 513 -19.33 -9.41 13.85
N GLY A 514 -18.02 -9.26 13.70
CA GLY A 514 -17.09 -10.36 13.92
C GLY A 514 -16.94 -10.78 15.39
N GLN A 515 -17.22 -9.88 16.34
CA GLN A 515 -17.20 -10.23 17.76
C GLN A 515 -18.33 -11.19 18.15
N ARG A 516 -19.40 -11.28 17.35
CA ARG A 516 -20.51 -12.22 17.53
C ARG A 516 -20.10 -13.68 17.22
N ALA A 517 -18.91 -13.89 16.65
CA ALA A 517 -18.41 -15.25 16.38
C ALA A 517 -18.26 -16.06 17.68
N THR A 518 -18.76 -17.28 17.68
CA THR A 518 -18.80 -18.14 18.87
C THR A 518 -17.43 -18.72 19.25
N SER A 519 -16.55 -18.92 18.28
CA SER A 519 -15.24 -19.54 18.47
C SER A 519 -14.16 -18.47 18.71
N HIS A 520 -13.30 -18.70 19.70
CA HIS A 520 -12.12 -17.86 19.98
C HIS A 520 -11.22 -17.74 18.74
N MET A 521 -11.01 -18.83 17.99
CA MET A 521 -10.20 -18.83 16.77
C MET A 521 -10.83 -17.94 15.69
N ALA A 522 -12.15 -18.00 15.51
CA ALA A 522 -12.85 -17.17 14.54
C ALA A 522 -12.76 -15.66 14.90
N ARG A 523 -12.90 -15.32 16.19
CA ARG A 523 -12.71 -13.94 16.66
C ARG A 523 -11.29 -13.42 16.38
N LYS A 524 -10.26 -14.20 16.73
CA LYS A 524 -8.87 -13.84 16.48
C LYS A 524 -8.56 -13.66 14.99
N LEU A 525 -9.15 -14.52 14.15
CA LEU A 525 -9.02 -14.41 12.69
C LEU A 525 -9.71 -13.14 12.17
N HIS A 526 -10.90 -12.83 12.70
CA HIS A 526 -11.61 -11.60 12.36
C HIS A 526 -10.83 -10.35 12.79
N GLU A 527 -10.31 -10.31 14.02
CA GLU A 527 -9.47 -9.20 14.51
C GLU A 527 -8.26 -8.96 13.59
N ARG A 528 -7.58 -10.04 13.18
CA ARG A 528 -6.47 -9.95 12.24
C ARG A 528 -6.91 -9.40 10.88
N LYS A 529 -8.05 -9.85 10.37
CA LYS A 529 -8.65 -9.37 9.12
C LYS A 529 -8.98 -7.87 9.23
N MET A 530 -9.60 -7.44 10.33
CA MET A 530 -9.94 -6.04 10.56
C MET A 530 -8.71 -5.14 10.71
N GLY A 531 -7.63 -5.64 11.30
CA GLY A 531 -6.36 -4.91 11.35
C GLY A 531 -5.82 -4.58 9.95
N VAL A 532 -5.89 -5.53 9.01
CA VAL A 532 -5.49 -5.29 7.61
C VAL A 532 -6.45 -4.35 6.91
N TRP A 533 -7.75 -4.44 7.15
CA TRP A 533 -8.73 -3.51 6.60
C TRP A 533 -8.54 -2.08 7.12
N ARG A 534 -8.24 -1.92 8.41
CA ARG A 534 -7.93 -0.59 8.96
C ARG A 534 -6.67 -0.01 8.32
N MET A 535 -5.63 -0.81 8.16
CA MET A 535 -4.42 -0.41 7.44
C MET A 535 -4.76 0.07 6.01
N PHE A 536 -5.60 -0.65 5.25
CA PHE A 536 -6.02 -0.24 3.91
C PHE A 536 -6.76 1.10 3.92
N CYS A 537 -7.69 1.29 4.85
CA CYS A 537 -8.41 2.55 5.01
C CYS A 537 -7.44 3.69 5.33
N ASP A 538 -6.49 3.47 6.23
CA ASP A 538 -5.50 4.48 6.61
C ASP A 538 -4.53 4.81 5.44
N VAL A 539 -4.14 3.83 4.61
CA VAL A 539 -3.34 4.09 3.40
C VAL A 539 -4.09 5.01 2.44
N THR A 540 -5.37 4.72 2.18
CA THR A 540 -6.20 5.54 1.29
C THR A 540 -6.42 6.94 1.87
N ASP A 541 -6.70 7.05 3.17
CA ASP A 541 -6.86 8.31 3.88
C ASP A 541 -5.55 9.14 3.88
N LEU A 542 -4.41 8.49 4.06
CA LEU A 542 -3.11 9.18 4.03
C LEU A 542 -2.84 9.83 2.68
N TYR A 543 -3.18 9.19 1.57
CA TYR A 543 -3.11 9.84 0.24
C TYR A 543 -3.99 11.10 0.22
N GLY A 544 -5.22 11.03 0.72
CA GLY A 544 -6.11 12.19 0.83
C GLY A 544 -5.51 13.31 1.70
N GLN A 545 -4.97 12.97 2.88
CA GLN A 545 -4.35 13.94 3.78
C GLN A 545 -3.11 14.62 3.17
N ILE A 546 -2.31 13.88 2.39
CA ILE A 546 -1.17 14.46 1.67
C ILE A 546 -1.64 15.52 0.65
N TYR A 547 -2.74 15.28 -0.06
CA TYR A 547 -3.32 16.27 -0.97
C TYR A 547 -3.82 17.51 -0.23
N VAL A 548 -4.42 17.34 0.94
CA VAL A 548 -4.91 18.46 1.77
C VAL A 548 -3.76 19.29 2.34
N VAL A 549 -2.73 18.64 2.90
CA VAL A 549 -1.58 19.33 3.53
C VAL A 549 -0.68 19.97 2.50
N ARG A 550 -0.47 19.30 1.37
CA ARG A 550 0.39 19.79 0.29
C ARG A 550 -0.04 19.19 -1.05
N ASP A 551 -0.20 20.06 -2.06
CA ASP A 551 -0.29 19.58 -3.44
C ASP A 551 1.04 18.91 -3.83
N ILE A 552 1.00 17.57 -3.97
CA ILE A 552 2.18 16.76 -4.28
C ILE A 552 2.80 17.21 -5.61
N ALA A 553 1.98 17.60 -6.59
CA ALA A 553 2.44 17.98 -7.91
C ALA A 553 3.27 19.29 -7.91
N SER A 554 2.94 20.24 -7.02
CA SER A 554 3.59 21.56 -6.99
C SER A 554 4.93 21.58 -6.25
N ARG A 555 5.21 20.58 -5.41
CA ARG A 555 6.36 20.59 -4.49
C ARG A 555 7.45 19.56 -4.78
N MET A 556 7.19 18.58 -5.61
CA MET A 556 8.21 17.66 -6.12
C MET A 556 8.88 18.15 -7.41
N LYS A 557 8.53 19.35 -7.89
CA LYS A 557 9.38 20.04 -8.87
C LYS A 557 10.71 20.31 -8.20
N VAL A 558 11.73 19.53 -8.56
CA VAL A 558 13.14 19.87 -8.30
C VAL A 558 13.34 21.28 -8.81
N PRO A 559 13.95 22.23 -8.03
CA PRO A 559 14.31 23.54 -8.58
C PRO A 559 15.11 23.28 -9.85
N GLU A 560 14.65 23.84 -10.97
CA GLU A 560 15.50 23.94 -12.16
C GLU A 560 16.80 24.60 -11.69
N VAL A 561 17.88 23.84 -11.75
CA VAL A 561 19.22 24.39 -11.59
C VAL A 561 19.34 25.40 -12.72
N ASN A 562 19.15 26.67 -12.39
CA ASN A 562 19.44 27.76 -13.30
C ASN A 562 20.88 27.59 -13.78
N GLY A 563 21.04 26.96 -14.93
CA GLY A 563 22.26 26.97 -15.70
C GLY A 563 22.53 28.42 -16.08
N LYS A 564 23.32 29.09 -15.25
CA LYS A 564 24.00 30.28 -15.71
C LYS A 564 24.95 29.88 -16.81
N LYS A 565 24.80 30.60 -17.91
CA LYS A 565 25.65 30.64 -19.10
C LYS A 565 27.13 30.45 -18.82
#